data_f8f9d6588620332f44e1af143bcf460a
#
_entry.id   f8f9d6588620332f44e1af143bcf460a
#
_cell.length_a   1.000
_cell.length_b   1.000
_cell.length_c   1.000
_cell.angle_alpha   90.00
_cell.angle_beta   90.00
_cell.angle_gamma   90.00
#
_symmetry.space_group_name_H-M   'P 1'
#
loop_
_entity.id
_entity.type
_entity.pdbx_description
1 polymer ?
#
loop_
_entity_poly.entity_id
_entity_poly.type
_entity_poly.pdbx_seq_one_letter_code
_entity_poly.pdbx_strand_id
1 'polypeptide(L)'
;ILSPSEIFHVVDADSSQTKVIEEVRRGRNLVVQGPPGTGKSQTITNIIATAAREGKTVLFVAEKMAALSVVHDRLVKTGLADICLELHSKASNKKAVLAELGRTLTAAGAIPNVPGPPDSLRAARDRLNGIAEALHGTIGHTGACTHS
;
A
#
# COMPACT_ATOMS: atom_id res chain seq x y z
N ILE A 1 1.29 -4.10 -17.47
CA ILE A 1 2.03 -2.98 -16.85
C ILE A 1 0.97 -2.10 -16.20
N LEU A 2 1.11 -1.85 -14.88
CA LEU A 2 0.18 -1.01 -14.12
C LEU A 2 0.41 0.47 -14.42
N SER A 3 -0.67 1.25 -14.53
CA SER A 3 -0.56 2.70 -14.62
C SER A 3 -0.07 3.29 -13.28
N PRO A 4 0.81 4.30 -13.24
CA PRO A 4 1.20 4.97 -12.00
C PRO A 4 0.02 5.57 -11.24
N SER A 5 -1.06 5.92 -11.93
CA SER A 5 -2.31 6.37 -11.30
C SER A 5 -3.04 5.26 -10.54
N GLU A 6 -2.72 3.99 -10.83
CA GLU A 6 -3.31 2.82 -10.19
C GLU A 6 -2.48 2.34 -9.00
N ILE A 7 -1.19 2.72 -8.96
CA ILE A 7 -0.30 2.37 -7.85
C ILE A 7 -0.43 3.43 -6.77
N PHE A 8 -0.77 3.00 -5.56
CA PHE A 8 -0.85 3.86 -4.40
C PHE A 8 -0.02 3.27 -3.26
N HIS A 9 1.17 3.83 -3.07
CA HIS A 9 2.04 3.46 -1.95
C HIS A 9 2.23 4.66 -1.02
N VAL A 10 2.04 4.44 0.26
CA VAL A 10 2.28 5.44 1.32
C VAL A 10 3.65 5.27 1.99
N VAL A 11 4.28 4.11 1.77
CA VAL A 11 5.67 3.81 2.11
C VAL A 11 6.33 3.12 0.93
N ASP A 12 7.66 3.21 0.85
CA ASP A 12 8.42 2.58 -0.23
C ASP A 12 8.12 1.08 -0.34
N ALA A 13 8.03 0.61 -1.58
CA ALA A 13 7.80 -0.80 -1.88
C ALA A 13 8.65 -1.23 -3.08
N ASP A 14 9.27 -2.39 -2.98
CA ASP A 14 9.95 -3.03 -4.10
C ASP A 14 8.96 -3.67 -5.08
N SER A 15 9.47 -4.18 -6.20
CA SER A 15 8.65 -4.80 -7.24
C SER A 15 7.87 -6.03 -6.76
N SER A 16 8.44 -6.83 -5.86
CA SER A 16 7.80 -8.03 -5.30
C SER A 16 6.67 -7.63 -4.36
N GLN A 17 6.90 -6.63 -3.52
CA GLN A 17 5.90 -6.07 -2.61
C GLN A 17 4.75 -5.43 -3.41
N THR A 18 5.07 -4.65 -4.45
CA THR A 18 4.07 -4.04 -5.35
C THR A 18 3.18 -5.10 -5.99
N LYS A 19 3.77 -6.21 -6.45
CA LYS A 19 3.00 -7.33 -7.01
C LYS A 19 2.01 -7.92 -6.00
N VAL A 20 2.44 -8.13 -4.75
CA VAL A 20 1.55 -8.62 -3.68
C VAL A 20 0.40 -7.64 -3.42
N ILE A 21 0.69 -6.35 -3.29
CA ILE A 21 -0.31 -5.30 -3.05
C ILE A 21 -1.37 -5.32 -4.17
N GLU A 22 -0.94 -5.41 -5.44
CA GLU A 22 -1.82 -5.43 -6.59
C GLU A 22 -2.68 -6.70 -6.68
N GLU A 23 -2.12 -7.87 -6.36
CA GLU A 23 -2.89 -9.10 -6.34
C GLU A 23 -3.99 -9.08 -5.25
N VAL A 24 -3.68 -8.53 -4.07
CA VAL A 24 -4.67 -8.30 -3.00
C VAL A 24 -5.73 -7.29 -3.44
N ARG A 25 -5.33 -6.19 -4.09
CA ARG A 25 -6.24 -5.17 -4.62
C ARG A 25 -7.27 -5.78 -5.59
N ARG A 26 -6.83 -6.73 -6.42
CA ARG A 26 -7.66 -7.50 -7.35
C ARG A 26 -8.58 -8.52 -6.67
N GLY A 27 -8.55 -8.62 -5.34
CA GLY A 27 -9.38 -9.53 -4.56
C GLY A 27 -8.86 -10.96 -4.48
N ARG A 28 -7.58 -11.20 -4.77
CA ARG A 28 -6.99 -12.53 -4.66
C ARG A 28 -6.64 -12.89 -3.23
N ASN A 29 -6.87 -14.13 -2.85
CA ASN A 29 -6.39 -14.69 -1.59
C ASN A 29 -4.94 -15.14 -1.76
N LEU A 30 -4.05 -14.67 -0.89
CA LEU A 30 -2.61 -14.93 -0.98
C LEU A 30 -2.05 -15.41 0.35
N VAL A 31 -1.04 -16.27 0.27
CA VAL A 31 -0.12 -16.56 1.36
C VAL A 31 1.23 -15.94 1.00
N VAL A 32 1.70 -15.01 1.83
CA VAL A 32 2.95 -14.29 1.60
C VAL A 32 3.98 -14.73 2.63
N GLN A 33 5.03 -15.40 2.19
CA GLN A 33 6.16 -15.77 3.03
C GLN A 33 7.31 -14.78 2.81
N GLY A 34 7.93 -14.34 3.89
CA GLY A 34 9.09 -13.48 3.83
C GLY A 34 9.94 -13.60 5.09
N PRO A 35 11.26 -13.75 4.97
CA PRO A 35 12.18 -13.71 6.11
C PRO A 35 12.07 -12.41 6.91
N PRO A 36 12.64 -12.33 8.13
CA PRO A 36 12.81 -11.07 8.83
C PRO A 36 13.55 -10.04 7.95
N GLY A 37 13.15 -8.78 8.00
CA GLY A 37 13.79 -7.71 7.23
C GLY A 37 13.29 -7.50 5.79
N THR A 38 12.42 -8.35 5.24
CA THR A 38 11.89 -8.24 3.87
C THR A 38 10.76 -7.21 3.69
N GLY A 39 10.55 -6.30 4.63
CA GLY A 39 9.55 -5.25 4.49
C GLY A 39 8.09 -5.70 4.62
N LYS A 40 7.80 -6.84 5.29
CA LYS A 40 6.41 -7.30 5.49
C LYS A 40 5.48 -6.22 6.05
N SER A 41 5.95 -5.48 7.05
CA SER A 41 5.15 -4.40 7.66
C SER A 41 4.89 -3.25 6.68
N GLN A 42 5.83 -2.96 5.76
CA GLN A 42 5.65 -1.97 4.69
C GLN A 42 4.58 -2.44 3.69
N THR A 43 4.66 -3.72 3.30
CA THR A 43 3.66 -4.34 2.41
C THR A 43 2.27 -4.27 3.02
N ILE A 44 2.12 -4.65 4.31
CA ILE A 44 0.85 -4.59 5.03
C ILE A 44 0.33 -3.15 5.11
N THR A 45 1.18 -2.17 5.45
CA THR A 45 0.81 -0.76 5.49
C THR A 45 0.27 -0.27 4.15
N ASN A 46 0.94 -0.60 3.05
CA ASN A 46 0.49 -0.25 1.69
C ASN A 46 -0.82 -0.96 1.30
N ILE A 47 -1.01 -2.22 1.69
CA ILE A 47 -2.27 -2.94 1.45
C ILE A 47 -3.43 -2.22 2.16
N ILE A 48 -3.26 -1.89 3.45
CA ILE A 48 -4.27 -1.17 4.22
C ILE A 48 -4.58 0.19 3.61
N ALA A 49 -3.55 0.96 3.26
CA ALA A 49 -3.70 2.28 2.65
C ALA A 49 -4.42 2.22 1.30
N THR A 50 -4.06 1.25 0.44
CA THR A 50 -4.70 1.05 -0.86
C THR A 50 -6.16 0.65 -0.71
N ALA A 51 -6.46 -0.27 0.21
CA ALA A 51 -7.83 -0.70 0.48
C ALA A 51 -8.69 0.44 1.04
N ALA A 52 -8.16 1.24 1.96
CA ALA A 52 -8.84 2.41 2.50
C ALA A 52 -9.14 3.47 1.42
N ARG A 53 -8.18 3.73 0.52
CA ARG A 53 -8.39 4.62 -0.63
C ARG A 53 -9.53 4.13 -1.55
N GLU A 54 -9.70 2.83 -1.68
CA GLU A 54 -10.79 2.22 -2.47
C GLU A 54 -12.10 2.10 -1.67
N GLY A 55 -12.19 2.67 -0.47
CA GLY A 55 -13.38 2.62 0.39
C GLY A 55 -13.66 1.24 1.01
N LYS A 56 -12.64 0.36 1.03
CA LYS A 56 -12.76 -0.98 1.60
C LYS A 56 -12.48 -0.98 3.10
N THR A 57 -13.16 -1.83 3.84
CA THR A 57 -12.87 -2.09 5.25
C THR A 57 -11.81 -3.18 5.37
N VAL A 58 -10.83 -2.97 6.24
CA VAL A 58 -9.72 -3.91 6.46
C VAL A 58 -9.72 -4.35 7.91
N LEU A 59 -9.65 -5.66 8.14
CA LEU A 59 -9.36 -6.24 9.45
C LEU A 59 -7.94 -6.80 9.45
N PHE A 60 -7.06 -6.20 10.26
CA PHE A 60 -5.71 -6.70 10.48
C PHE A 60 -5.63 -7.42 11.82
N VAL A 61 -5.25 -8.69 11.79
CA VAL A 61 -5.14 -9.54 12.97
C VAL A 61 -3.70 -10.04 13.12
N ALA A 62 -3.16 -9.96 14.32
CA ALA A 62 -1.86 -10.53 14.64
C ALA A 62 -1.88 -11.15 16.04
N GLU A 63 -1.09 -12.20 16.22
CA GLU A 63 -0.94 -12.88 17.50
C GLU A 63 -0.24 -12.00 18.54
N LYS A 64 0.77 -11.25 18.11
CA LYS A 64 1.61 -10.42 18.98
C LYS A 64 1.27 -8.94 18.84
N MET A 65 1.07 -8.27 19.96
CA MET A 65 0.87 -6.82 20.03
C MET A 65 1.95 -6.03 19.31
N ALA A 66 3.21 -6.44 19.43
CA ALA A 66 4.31 -5.77 18.74
C ALA A 66 4.13 -5.71 17.21
N ALA A 67 3.51 -6.71 16.60
CA ALA A 67 3.23 -6.69 15.17
C ALA A 67 2.13 -5.68 14.80
N LEU A 68 1.09 -5.57 15.65
CA LEU A 68 0.04 -4.56 15.50
C LEU A 68 0.61 -3.14 15.62
N SER A 69 1.38 -2.89 16.71
CA SER A 69 1.98 -1.57 16.96
C SER A 69 2.88 -1.11 15.81
N VAL A 70 3.73 -1.99 15.26
CA VAL A 70 4.62 -1.63 14.14
C VAL A 70 3.83 -1.16 12.90
N VAL A 71 2.72 -1.82 12.57
CA VAL A 71 1.88 -1.42 11.44
C VAL A 71 1.10 -0.15 11.76
N HIS A 72 0.52 -0.05 12.96
CA HIS A 72 -0.18 1.13 13.42
C HIS A 72 0.71 2.37 13.42
N ASP A 73 1.93 2.30 13.99
CA ASP A 73 2.88 3.41 14.00
C ASP A 73 3.26 3.89 12.60
N ARG A 74 3.34 2.97 11.63
CA ARG A 74 3.58 3.34 10.23
C ARG A 74 2.38 4.07 9.63
N LEU A 75 1.16 3.60 9.89
CA LEU A 75 -0.06 4.27 9.43
C LEU A 75 -0.19 5.67 10.05
N VAL A 76 0.13 5.83 11.34
CA VAL A 76 0.20 7.15 12.01
C VAL A 76 1.20 8.07 11.32
N LYS A 77 2.43 7.58 11.05
CA LYS A 77 3.48 8.38 10.38
C LYS A 77 3.12 8.79 8.96
N THR A 78 2.27 8.05 8.30
CA THR A 78 1.79 8.38 6.95
C THR A 78 0.49 9.20 6.94
N GLY A 79 0.02 9.66 8.11
CA GLY A 79 -1.18 10.48 8.25
C GLY A 79 -2.49 9.71 8.16
N LEU A 80 -2.44 8.37 8.31
CA LEU A 80 -3.61 7.49 8.23
C LEU A 80 -4.13 7.05 9.61
N ALA A 81 -3.75 7.76 10.67
CA ALA A 81 -4.19 7.45 12.04
C ALA A 81 -5.72 7.44 12.18
N ASP A 82 -6.39 8.41 11.57
CA ASP A 82 -7.82 8.64 11.75
C ASP A 82 -8.72 7.58 11.10
N ILE A 83 -8.17 6.74 10.23
CA ILE A 83 -8.89 5.61 9.62
C ILE A 83 -8.66 4.29 10.36
N CYS A 84 -7.85 4.29 11.43
CA CYS A 84 -7.45 3.11 12.17
C CYS A 84 -8.17 3.05 13.52
N LEU A 85 -8.74 1.89 13.84
CA LEU A 85 -9.25 1.58 15.17
C LEU A 85 -8.47 0.41 15.75
N GLU A 86 -7.72 0.66 16.81
CA GLU A 86 -6.96 -0.37 17.50
C GLU A 86 -7.78 -1.02 18.61
N LEU A 87 -7.96 -2.34 18.54
CA LEU A 87 -8.71 -3.11 19.52
C LEU A 87 -7.79 -4.10 20.25
N HIS A 88 -7.64 -3.93 21.55
CA HIS A 88 -6.85 -4.82 22.40
C HIS A 88 -7.76 -5.78 23.18
N SER A 89 -7.47 -7.08 23.13
CA SER A 89 -8.26 -8.11 23.80
C SER A 89 -8.28 -7.99 25.35
N LYS A 90 -7.25 -7.38 25.94
CA LYS A 90 -7.11 -7.28 27.41
C LYS A 90 -7.42 -5.92 28.03
N ALA A 91 -7.61 -4.87 27.23
CA ALA A 91 -7.73 -3.50 27.73
C ALA A 91 -8.67 -2.60 26.93
N SER A 92 -9.56 -3.15 26.11
CA SER A 92 -10.54 -2.31 25.40
C SER A 92 -11.54 -1.75 26.42
N ASN A 93 -11.11 -0.67 27.07
CA ASN A 93 -12.01 0.17 27.85
C ASN A 93 -13.04 0.71 26.85
N LYS A 94 -14.29 0.28 26.97
CA LYS A 94 -15.42 0.74 26.14
C LYS A 94 -15.40 2.26 25.93
N LYS A 95 -15.00 3.01 26.96
CA LYS A 95 -14.87 4.46 26.91
C LYS A 95 -13.78 4.93 25.92
N ALA A 96 -12.63 4.24 25.87
CA ALA A 96 -11.54 4.57 24.94
C ALA A 96 -11.94 4.28 23.48
N VAL A 97 -12.60 3.15 23.22
CA VAL A 97 -13.13 2.80 21.89
C VAL A 97 -14.17 3.82 21.42
N LEU A 98 -15.09 4.22 22.30
CA LEU A 98 -16.10 5.22 21.97
C LEU A 98 -15.51 6.61 21.73
N ALA A 99 -14.48 6.99 22.49
CA ALA A 99 -13.77 8.25 22.30
C ALA A 99 -13.02 8.26 20.93
N GLU A 100 -12.40 7.15 20.57
CA GLU A 100 -11.72 6.99 19.27
C GLU A 100 -12.70 7.04 18.10
N LEU A 101 -13.81 6.34 18.18
CA LEU A 101 -14.89 6.42 17.20
C LEU A 101 -15.45 7.85 17.06
N GLY A 102 -15.65 8.56 18.19
CA GLY A 102 -16.09 9.95 18.18
C GLY A 102 -15.10 10.86 17.47
N ARG A 103 -13.81 10.69 17.73
CA ARG A 103 -12.73 11.43 17.04
C ARG A 103 -12.73 11.18 15.55
N THR A 104 -12.81 9.92 15.12
CA THR A 104 -12.84 9.54 13.70
C THR A 104 -14.05 10.11 12.97
N LEU A 105 -15.24 10.06 13.59
CA LEU A 105 -16.46 10.66 13.03
C LEU A 105 -16.36 12.17 12.85
N THR A 106 -15.70 12.86 13.79
CA THR A 106 -15.49 14.30 13.70
C THR A 106 -14.46 14.64 12.60
N ALA A 107 -13.39 13.83 12.46
CA ALA A 107 -12.36 14.01 11.45
C ALA A 107 -12.86 13.67 10.03
N ALA A 108 -13.81 12.75 9.87
CA ALA A 108 -14.32 12.31 8.57
C ALA A 108 -14.94 13.46 7.75
N GLY A 109 -15.47 14.50 8.41
CA GLY A 109 -16.00 15.70 7.75
C GLY A 109 -14.94 16.66 7.19
N ALA A 110 -13.66 16.45 7.52
CA ALA A 110 -12.57 17.37 7.22
C ALA A 110 -11.53 16.81 6.21
N ILE A 111 -11.77 15.64 5.61
CA ILE A 111 -10.81 15.02 4.69
C ILE A 111 -10.76 15.82 3.37
N PRO A 112 -9.64 16.51 3.06
CA PRO A 112 -9.50 17.22 1.80
C PRO A 112 -9.41 16.23 0.63
N ASN A 113 -10.02 16.59 -0.49
CA ASN A 113 -9.87 15.86 -1.74
C ASN A 113 -8.41 15.96 -2.21
N VAL A 114 -7.65 14.88 -2.07
CA VAL A 114 -6.23 14.84 -2.49
C VAL A 114 -6.18 14.67 -4.02
N PRO A 115 -5.55 15.59 -4.77
CA PRO A 115 -5.36 15.43 -6.21
C PRO A 115 -4.63 14.11 -6.53
N GLY A 116 -5.00 13.48 -7.65
CA GLY A 116 -4.27 12.30 -8.14
C GLY A 116 -2.79 12.59 -8.41
N PRO A 117 -1.96 11.56 -8.67
CA PRO A 117 -0.54 11.74 -8.92
C PRO A 117 -0.32 12.69 -10.10
N PRO A 118 0.68 13.59 -10.02
CA PRO A 118 0.94 14.60 -11.04
C PRO A 118 1.26 13.94 -12.39
N ASP A 119 0.84 14.59 -13.49
CA ASP A 119 1.07 14.11 -14.86
C ASP A 119 2.57 13.91 -15.17
N SER A 120 3.44 14.63 -14.47
CA SER A 120 4.89 14.46 -14.54
C SER A 120 5.37 13.05 -14.17
N LEU A 121 4.72 12.39 -13.21
CA LEU A 121 5.04 11.01 -12.82
C LEU A 121 4.65 10.01 -13.91
N ARG A 122 3.53 10.25 -14.59
CA ARG A 122 3.09 9.43 -15.74
C ARG A 122 4.08 9.57 -16.88
N ALA A 123 4.44 10.80 -17.23
CA ALA A 123 5.41 11.07 -18.31
C ALA A 123 6.79 10.47 -18.01
N ALA A 124 7.27 10.56 -16.76
CA ALA A 124 8.54 9.97 -16.36
C ALA A 124 8.52 8.43 -16.48
N ARG A 125 7.45 7.77 -16.06
CA ARG A 125 7.30 6.32 -16.21
C ARG A 125 7.25 5.90 -17.65
N ASP A 126 6.44 6.56 -18.48
CA ASP A 126 6.25 6.20 -19.87
C ASP A 126 7.58 6.34 -20.65
N ARG A 127 8.37 7.36 -20.27
CA ARG A 127 9.74 7.53 -20.79
C ARG A 127 10.66 6.37 -20.35
N LEU A 128 10.62 5.95 -19.08
CA LEU A 128 11.43 4.84 -18.59
C LEU A 128 11.02 3.50 -19.21
N ASN A 129 9.72 3.27 -19.36
CA ASN A 129 9.21 2.08 -20.05
C ASN A 129 9.65 2.05 -21.52
N GLY A 130 9.58 3.18 -22.23
CA GLY A 130 10.06 3.27 -23.60
C GLY A 130 11.56 2.97 -23.73
N ILE A 131 12.37 3.42 -22.78
CA ILE A 131 13.81 3.07 -22.72
C ILE A 131 13.97 1.56 -22.45
N ALA A 132 13.24 0.99 -21.49
CA ALA A 132 13.31 -0.43 -21.19
C ALA A 132 12.89 -1.30 -22.39
N GLU A 133 11.81 -0.93 -23.07
CA GLU A 133 11.36 -1.61 -24.29
C GLU A 133 12.40 -1.52 -25.43
N ALA A 134 13.05 -0.37 -25.57
CA ALA A 134 14.12 -0.19 -26.57
C ALA A 134 15.36 -1.04 -26.25
N LEU A 135 15.70 -1.20 -24.96
CA LEU A 135 16.87 -1.99 -24.53
C LEU A 135 16.60 -3.50 -24.56
N HIS A 136 15.38 -3.93 -24.29
CA HIS A 136 15.02 -5.35 -24.19
C HIS A 136 14.18 -5.84 -25.38
N GLY A 137 13.86 -4.97 -26.31
CA GLY A 137 13.14 -5.30 -27.54
C GLY A 137 13.98 -6.17 -28.48
N THR A 138 13.32 -7.05 -29.21
CA THR A 138 13.96 -7.89 -30.22
C THR A 138 14.33 -7.04 -31.43
N ILE A 139 15.60 -7.07 -31.86
CA ILE A 139 16.05 -6.35 -33.04
C ILE A 139 15.74 -7.20 -34.28
N GLY A 140 14.77 -6.75 -35.08
CA GLY A 140 14.54 -7.19 -36.47
C GLY A 140 14.50 -8.70 -36.69
N HIS A 141 14.93 -9.13 -37.86
CA HIS A 141 14.87 -10.53 -38.31
C HIS A 141 15.84 -11.51 -37.62
N THR A 142 16.71 -11.06 -36.74
CA THR A 142 17.74 -11.93 -36.12
C THR A 142 17.30 -12.54 -34.81
N GLY A 143 16.19 -12.13 -34.23
CA GLY A 143 15.71 -12.66 -32.93
C GLY A 143 16.64 -12.36 -31.73
N ALA A 144 17.68 -11.55 -31.92
CA ALA A 144 18.60 -11.18 -30.86
C ALA A 144 18.08 -9.99 -30.06
N CYS A 145 18.22 -10.06 -28.74
CA CYS A 145 17.94 -8.94 -27.84
C CYS A 145 19.11 -7.94 -27.88
N THR A 146 18.83 -6.66 -27.69
CA THR A 146 19.86 -5.60 -27.65
C THR A 146 20.80 -5.74 -26.44
N HIS A 147 20.46 -6.62 -25.49
CA HIS A 147 21.26 -6.89 -24.30
C HIS A 147 21.41 -8.40 -24.13
N SER A 148 22.61 -8.92 -24.24
CA SER A 148 23.03 -10.28 -23.85
C SER A 148 23.86 -10.20 -22.58
#